data_d15569e1a2274dcf9063d96fa79eb283
#
_entry.id   d15569e1a2274dcf9063d96fa79eb283
#
_cell.length_a   1.000
_cell.length_b   1.000
_cell.length_c   1.000
_cell.angle_alpha   90.00
_cell.angle_beta   90.00
_cell.angle_gamma   90.00
#
_symmetry.space_group_name_H-M   'P 1'
#
loop_
_entity.id
_entity.type
_entity.pdbx_description
1 polymer ?
#
loop_
_entity_poly.entity_id
_entity_poly.type
_entity_poly.pdbx_seq_one_letter_code
_entity_poly.pdbx_strand_id
1 'polypeptide(L)'
;MFYNLNVFKKISMCRHIPISSGKLLEVGICLHTKRKAKLMSITSDIIRGHTETIILASLMEHDSYGYQINKDILRKTDNRYELKEATLYTAFRRLEQAGYITAYWGDEKAGARRRYYSITPKGRKAYEQGLREWNEAKVMIDKLLELDQCGENS
;
A
#
# COMPACT_ATOMS: atom_id res chain seq x y z
N MET A 1 -8.99 20.70 7.04
CA MET A 1 -10.26 19.96 6.86
C MET A 1 -10.12 18.62 7.52
N PHE A 2 -10.93 18.37 8.53
CA PHE A 2 -10.72 17.35 9.56
C PHE A 2 -11.06 15.95 9.06
N TYR A 3 -10.11 15.02 9.09
CA TYR A 3 -10.38 13.59 8.91
C TYR A 3 -10.92 13.00 10.20
N ASN A 4 -12.10 12.40 10.08
CA ASN A 4 -12.90 11.85 11.18
C ASN A 4 -12.24 10.59 11.77
N LEU A 5 -11.68 10.72 12.98
CA LEU A 5 -10.93 9.71 13.73
C LEU A 5 -11.82 8.66 14.44
N ASN A 6 -13.10 8.47 14.02
CA ASN A 6 -14.08 7.72 14.81
C ASN A 6 -14.41 6.29 14.36
N VAL A 7 -13.65 5.69 13.42
CA VAL A 7 -13.95 4.32 12.96
C VAL A 7 -13.25 3.21 13.77
N PHE A 8 -12.30 3.55 14.67
CA PHE A 8 -11.50 2.53 15.37
C PHE A 8 -11.94 2.19 16.81
N LYS A 9 -13.12 2.64 17.27
CA LYS A 9 -13.49 2.50 18.69
C LYS A 9 -14.69 1.56 18.99
N LYS A 10 -14.92 0.54 18.17
CA LYS A 10 -16.05 -0.39 18.40
C LYS A 10 -15.74 -1.87 18.26
N ILE A 11 -14.57 -2.32 18.66
CA ILE A 11 -14.28 -3.76 18.85
C ILE A 11 -13.57 -3.95 20.20
N SER A 12 -14.31 -3.83 21.28
CA SER A 12 -13.90 -4.32 22.58
C SER A 12 -15.12 -4.61 23.43
N MET A 13 -15.74 -5.77 23.24
CA MET A 13 -16.61 -6.40 24.24
C MET A 13 -16.70 -7.91 23.96
N CYS A 14 -15.64 -8.65 24.27
CA CYS A 14 -15.78 -10.07 24.54
C CYS A 14 -16.14 -10.24 26.02
N ARG A 15 -17.40 -10.57 26.28
CA ARG A 15 -17.88 -10.96 27.62
C ARG A 15 -17.21 -12.27 28.03
N HIS A 16 -16.69 -12.31 29.26
CA HIS A 16 -16.23 -13.50 29.96
C HIS A 16 -17.39 -14.50 30.08
N ILE A 17 -17.17 -15.71 29.59
CA ILE A 17 -17.98 -16.89 29.92
C ILE A 17 -17.13 -17.76 30.84
N PRO A 18 -17.60 -18.13 32.04
CA PRO A 18 -16.82 -18.97 32.94
C PRO A 18 -16.79 -20.42 32.46
N ILE A 19 -15.60 -20.96 32.32
CA ILE A 19 -15.36 -22.34 31.87
C ILE A 19 -15.26 -23.23 33.11
N SER A 20 -16.23 -24.15 33.22
CA SER A 20 -16.14 -25.31 34.09
C SER A 20 -15.64 -26.49 33.25
N SER A 21 -14.56 -27.10 33.74
CA SER A 21 -14.10 -28.47 33.48
C SER A 21 -13.59 -28.81 32.03
N GLY A 22 -12.28 -28.82 31.91
CA GLY A 22 -11.46 -29.88 31.30
C GLY A 22 -11.73 -30.34 29.87
N LYS A 23 -11.19 -29.61 28.87
CA LYS A 23 -10.49 -30.15 27.69
C LYS A 23 -9.96 -29.00 26.83
N LEU A 24 -8.64 -28.94 26.66
CA LEU A 24 -7.99 -28.05 25.70
C LEU A 24 -8.50 -28.39 24.29
N LEU A 25 -9.19 -27.46 23.67
CA LEU A 25 -9.44 -27.49 22.23
C LEU A 25 -8.63 -26.37 21.59
N GLU A 26 -7.52 -26.74 20.98
CA GLU A 26 -6.65 -25.92 20.12
C GLU A 26 -7.34 -25.49 18.82
N VAL A 27 -8.57 -24.98 18.85
CA VAL A 27 -9.30 -24.59 17.62
C VAL A 27 -9.31 -23.08 17.42
N GLY A 28 -8.94 -22.29 18.43
CA GLY A 28 -9.08 -20.82 18.41
C GLY A 28 -7.97 -20.06 17.67
N ILE A 29 -6.77 -20.62 17.56
CA ILE A 29 -5.58 -19.86 17.08
C ILE A 29 -5.47 -19.88 15.54
N CYS A 30 -6.00 -20.91 14.90
CA CYS A 30 -5.85 -21.09 13.45
C CYS A 30 -6.75 -20.16 12.60
N LEU A 31 -7.90 -19.70 13.10
CA LEU A 31 -8.82 -18.83 12.35
C LEU A 31 -8.36 -17.37 12.30
N HIS A 32 -7.68 -16.89 13.35
CA HIS A 32 -7.23 -15.49 13.39
C HIS A 32 -6.01 -15.25 12.49
N THR A 33 -5.08 -16.21 12.42
CA THR A 33 -3.91 -16.14 11.53
C THR A 33 -4.29 -16.26 10.05
N LYS A 34 -5.27 -17.10 9.69
CA LYS A 34 -5.73 -17.22 8.30
C LYS A 34 -6.44 -15.98 7.78
N ARG A 35 -7.24 -15.28 8.61
CA ARG A 35 -7.89 -14.02 8.24
C ARG A 35 -6.88 -12.89 8.03
N LYS A 36 -5.86 -12.81 8.88
CA LYS A 36 -4.78 -11.81 8.76
C LYS A 36 -3.96 -12.02 7.49
N ALA A 37 -3.62 -13.27 7.17
CA ALA A 37 -2.91 -13.61 5.93
C ALA A 37 -3.72 -13.30 4.67
N LYS A 38 -5.03 -13.54 4.66
CA LYS A 38 -5.92 -13.23 3.52
C LYS A 38 -6.09 -11.72 3.31
N LEU A 39 -6.22 -10.95 4.39
CA LEU A 39 -6.30 -9.48 4.32
C LEU A 39 -5.01 -8.87 3.79
N MET A 40 -3.86 -9.39 4.20
CA MET A 40 -2.54 -8.98 3.67
C MET A 40 -2.40 -9.26 2.18
N SER A 41 -2.98 -10.36 1.67
CA SER A 41 -2.98 -10.69 0.24
C SER A 41 -3.75 -9.65 -0.58
N ILE A 42 -4.97 -9.27 -0.18
CA ILE A 42 -5.79 -8.27 -0.88
C ILE A 42 -5.08 -6.91 -0.90
N THR A 43 -4.54 -6.46 0.23
CA THR A 43 -3.78 -5.20 0.30
C THR A 43 -2.56 -5.23 -0.61
N SER A 44 -1.82 -6.34 -0.64
CA SER A 44 -0.65 -6.49 -1.51
C SER A 44 -1.02 -6.47 -2.99
N ASP A 45 -2.17 -7.03 -3.37
CA ASP A 45 -2.63 -7.06 -4.76
C ASP A 45 -3.08 -5.67 -5.23
N ILE A 46 -3.78 -4.91 -4.38
CA ILE A 46 -4.15 -3.52 -4.64
C ILE A 46 -2.89 -2.66 -4.81
N ILE A 47 -1.93 -2.74 -3.89
CA ILE A 47 -0.68 -1.96 -3.97
C ILE A 47 0.12 -2.34 -5.22
N ARG A 48 0.13 -3.62 -5.60
CA ARG A 48 0.82 -4.08 -6.83
C ARG A 48 0.24 -3.44 -8.08
N GLY A 49 -1.08 -3.25 -8.15
CA GLY A 49 -1.75 -2.55 -9.26
C GLY A 49 -1.32 -1.08 -9.38
N HIS A 50 -0.91 -0.45 -8.28
CA HIS A 50 -0.51 0.97 -8.23
C HIS A 50 1.01 1.18 -8.08
N THR A 51 1.83 0.15 -8.32
CA THR A 51 3.29 0.22 -8.12
C THR A 51 3.94 1.39 -8.87
N GLU A 52 3.57 1.62 -10.12
CA GLU A 52 4.14 2.70 -10.95
C GLU A 52 3.77 4.08 -10.39
N THR A 53 2.51 4.29 -10.02
CA THR A 53 2.05 5.53 -9.38
C THR A 53 2.76 5.78 -8.04
N ILE A 54 3.00 4.74 -7.24
CA ILE A 54 3.71 4.82 -5.95
C ILE A 54 5.18 5.22 -6.16
N ILE A 55 5.85 4.66 -7.17
CA ILE A 55 7.22 5.05 -7.52
C ILE A 55 7.26 6.50 -7.99
N LEU A 56 6.35 6.91 -8.87
CA LEU A 56 6.27 8.30 -9.32
C LEU A 56 6.01 9.25 -8.15
N ALA A 57 5.16 8.89 -7.20
CA ALA A 57 4.91 9.67 -5.98
C ALA A 57 6.20 9.92 -5.18
N SER A 58 7.05 8.90 -5.04
CA SER A 58 8.34 9.04 -4.36
C SER A 58 9.30 9.97 -5.11
N LEU A 59 9.28 9.94 -6.44
CA LEU A 59 10.13 10.78 -7.30
C LEU A 59 9.58 12.22 -7.47
N MET A 60 8.36 12.50 -7.04
CA MET A 60 7.83 13.87 -6.99
C MET A 60 8.54 14.73 -5.95
N GLU A 61 9.02 14.11 -4.87
CA GLU A 61 9.69 14.81 -3.76
C GLU A 61 11.17 15.12 -4.12
N HIS A 62 11.89 14.12 -4.62
CA HIS A 62 13.31 14.22 -5.01
C HIS A 62 13.75 13.04 -5.86
N ASP A 63 14.86 13.20 -6.57
CA ASP A 63 15.51 12.11 -7.28
C ASP A 63 15.96 11.03 -6.28
N SER A 64 15.77 9.76 -6.64
CA SER A 64 16.04 8.67 -5.72
C SER A 64 16.51 7.41 -6.44
N TYR A 65 16.97 6.42 -5.69
CA TYR A 65 17.41 5.12 -6.20
C TYR A 65 16.60 3.98 -5.56
N GLY A 66 16.59 2.82 -6.18
CA GLY A 66 15.67 1.73 -5.84
C GLY A 66 15.63 1.35 -4.36
N TYR A 67 16.78 1.23 -3.70
CA TYR A 67 16.85 0.91 -2.27
C TYR A 67 16.21 2.00 -1.40
N GLN A 68 16.46 3.30 -1.73
CA GLN A 68 15.89 4.40 -0.95
C GLN A 68 14.38 4.45 -1.11
N ILE A 69 13.86 4.28 -2.34
CA ILE A 69 12.42 4.22 -2.59
C ILE A 69 11.76 3.10 -1.76
N ASN A 70 12.37 1.92 -1.72
CA ASN A 70 11.84 0.80 -0.94
C ASN A 70 11.86 1.08 0.57
N LYS A 71 12.92 1.70 1.06
CA LYS A 71 13.03 2.15 2.45
C LYS A 71 11.96 3.19 2.82
N ASP A 72 11.65 4.11 1.92
CA ASP A 72 10.62 5.13 2.12
C ASP A 72 9.21 4.51 2.10
N ILE A 73 8.97 3.51 1.24
CA ILE A 73 7.72 2.73 1.25
C ILE A 73 7.55 2.00 2.59
N LEU A 74 8.59 1.32 3.07
CA LEU A 74 8.57 0.66 4.39
C LEU A 74 8.21 1.66 5.50
N ARG A 75 8.86 2.81 5.53
CA ARG A 75 8.60 3.85 6.52
C ARG A 75 7.17 4.39 6.44
N LYS A 76 6.68 4.70 5.24
CA LYS A 76 5.31 5.23 5.00
C LYS A 76 4.22 4.20 5.33
N THR A 77 4.56 2.91 5.37
CA THR A 77 3.62 1.81 5.66
C THR A 77 3.82 1.17 7.02
N ASP A 78 4.55 1.81 7.95
CA ASP A 78 4.86 1.27 9.28
C ASP A 78 5.45 -0.16 9.20
N ASN A 79 6.38 -0.37 8.29
CA ASN A 79 7.04 -1.66 7.99
C ASN A 79 6.07 -2.80 7.59
N ARG A 80 4.91 -2.46 7.02
CA ARG A 80 3.92 -3.47 6.63
C ARG A 80 4.03 -3.92 5.19
N TYR A 81 4.70 -3.13 4.34
CA TYR A 81 4.80 -3.43 2.93
C TYR A 81 6.16 -3.05 2.35
N GLU A 82 6.70 -3.95 1.54
CA GLU A 82 7.95 -3.77 0.80
C GLU A 82 7.75 -4.27 -0.63
N LEU A 83 8.27 -3.53 -1.60
CA LEU A 83 8.32 -3.97 -2.99
C LEU A 83 9.45 -5.00 -3.18
N LYS A 84 9.13 -6.12 -3.80
CA LYS A 84 10.17 -7.07 -4.23
C LYS A 84 11.07 -6.40 -5.27
N GLU A 85 12.38 -6.60 -5.17
CA GLU A 85 13.36 -6.00 -6.11
C GLU A 85 12.99 -6.22 -7.57
N ALA A 86 12.61 -7.45 -7.95
CA ALA A 86 12.21 -7.77 -9.30
C ALA A 86 11.00 -6.93 -9.78
N THR A 87 10.04 -6.67 -8.89
CA THR A 87 8.87 -5.82 -9.17
C THR A 87 9.30 -4.38 -9.36
N LEU A 88 10.14 -3.87 -8.48
CA LEU A 88 10.66 -2.51 -8.52
C LEU A 88 11.44 -2.23 -9.80
N TYR A 89 12.40 -3.08 -10.16
CA TYR A 89 13.18 -2.91 -11.39
C TYR A 89 12.37 -3.13 -12.66
N THR A 90 11.35 -3.98 -12.63
CA THR A 90 10.41 -4.12 -13.75
C THR A 90 9.59 -2.85 -13.95
N ALA A 91 9.13 -2.24 -12.87
CA ALA A 91 8.41 -0.97 -12.92
C ALA A 91 9.29 0.18 -13.41
N PHE A 92 10.56 0.29 -12.95
CA PHE A 92 11.50 1.28 -13.48
C PHE A 92 11.69 1.16 -14.99
N ARG A 93 11.89 -0.06 -15.48
CA ARG A 93 12.04 -0.29 -16.93
C ARG A 93 10.83 0.19 -17.71
N ARG A 94 9.62 -0.10 -17.24
CA ARG A 94 8.37 0.36 -17.88
C ARG A 94 8.24 1.87 -17.86
N LEU A 95 8.53 2.50 -16.72
CA LEU A 95 8.48 3.95 -16.58
C LEU A 95 9.51 4.66 -17.46
N GLU A 96 10.73 4.12 -17.60
CA GLU A 96 11.74 4.63 -18.51
C GLU A 96 11.29 4.49 -19.98
N GLN A 97 10.79 3.31 -20.38
CA GLN A 97 10.27 3.06 -21.72
C GLN A 97 9.11 3.98 -22.09
N ALA A 98 8.23 4.28 -21.13
CA ALA A 98 7.15 5.24 -21.30
C ALA A 98 7.63 6.70 -21.30
N GLY A 99 8.90 6.96 -20.95
CA GLY A 99 9.47 8.30 -20.83
C GLY A 99 8.95 9.09 -19.63
N TYR A 100 8.47 8.42 -18.59
CA TYR A 100 7.98 9.03 -17.36
C TYR A 100 9.10 9.35 -16.38
N ILE A 101 10.20 8.61 -16.45
CA ILE A 101 11.40 8.82 -15.66
C ILE A 101 12.64 8.77 -16.54
N THR A 102 13.73 9.37 -16.08
CA THR A 102 15.07 9.26 -16.63
C THR A 102 16.00 8.67 -15.58
N ALA A 103 17.04 7.97 -16.00
CA ALA A 103 18.04 7.41 -15.09
C ALA A 103 19.40 8.03 -15.33
N TYR A 104 20.15 8.25 -14.27
CA TYR A 104 21.55 8.67 -14.30
C TYR A 104 22.37 7.99 -13.20
N TRP A 105 23.70 8.01 -13.36
CA TRP A 105 24.59 7.44 -12.37
C TRP A 105 25.07 8.54 -11.42
N GLY A 106 24.94 8.30 -10.13
CA GLY A 106 25.48 9.18 -9.11
C GLY A 106 27.01 9.16 -9.04
N ASP A 107 27.58 10.18 -8.38
CA ASP A 107 29.02 10.33 -8.19
C ASP A 107 29.61 9.22 -7.31
N GLU A 108 30.78 8.71 -7.72
CA GLU A 108 31.51 7.64 -7.01
C GLU A 108 32.08 8.07 -5.64
N LYS A 109 32.07 9.35 -5.34
CA LYS A 109 32.64 9.92 -4.09
C LYS A 109 31.94 9.46 -2.80
N ALA A 110 30.74 8.88 -2.91
CA ALA A 110 29.92 8.43 -1.78
C ALA A 110 29.81 6.89 -1.64
N GLY A 111 30.74 6.12 -2.21
CA GLY A 111 30.71 4.64 -2.17
C GLY A 111 30.26 4.00 -3.48
N ALA A 112 29.60 2.84 -3.43
CA ALA A 112 29.19 2.13 -4.64
C ALA A 112 28.33 2.97 -5.57
N ARG A 113 28.66 2.97 -6.87
CA ARG A 113 27.95 3.69 -7.93
C ARG A 113 26.48 3.29 -7.96
N ARG A 114 25.57 4.25 -7.72
CA ARG A 114 24.13 4.02 -7.65
C ARG A 114 23.43 4.61 -8.87
N ARG A 115 22.42 3.89 -9.38
CA ARG A 115 21.56 4.40 -10.45
C ARG A 115 20.40 5.17 -9.82
N TYR A 116 20.37 6.47 -10.06
CA TYR A 116 19.32 7.39 -9.65
C TYR A 116 18.28 7.53 -10.75
N TYR A 117 17.06 7.83 -10.33
CA TYR A 117 15.91 8.08 -11.18
C TYR A 117 15.35 9.45 -10.88
N SER A 118 15.00 10.18 -11.94
CA SER A 118 14.37 11.50 -11.90
C SER A 118 13.06 11.47 -12.68
N ILE A 119 12.04 12.15 -12.16
CA ILE A 119 10.73 12.22 -12.82
C ILE A 119 10.74 13.26 -13.92
N THR A 120 10.19 12.92 -15.09
CA THR A 120 10.03 13.85 -16.21
C THR A 120 8.73 14.68 -16.08
N PRO A 121 8.56 15.79 -16.85
CA PRO A 121 7.28 16.49 -16.94
C PRO A 121 6.13 15.58 -17.39
N LYS A 122 6.40 14.58 -18.25
CA LYS A 122 5.43 13.56 -18.67
C LYS A 122 5.09 12.62 -17.52
N GLY A 123 6.08 12.25 -16.70
CA GLY A 123 5.88 11.43 -15.51
C GLY A 123 5.04 12.13 -14.43
N ARG A 124 5.18 13.45 -14.26
CA ARG A 124 4.33 14.22 -13.34
C ARG A 124 2.86 14.17 -13.74
N LYS A 125 2.56 14.33 -15.03
CA LYS A 125 1.19 14.17 -15.57
C LYS A 125 0.65 12.75 -15.37
N ALA A 126 1.49 11.73 -15.57
CA ALA A 126 1.12 10.34 -15.35
C ALA A 126 0.82 10.06 -13.86
N TYR A 127 1.61 10.63 -12.95
CA TYR A 127 1.33 10.57 -11.51
C TYR A 127 -0.03 11.17 -11.15
N GLU A 128 -0.31 12.39 -11.63
CA GLU A 128 -1.59 13.07 -11.39
C GLU A 128 -2.78 12.27 -11.92
N GLN A 129 -2.62 11.65 -13.10
CA GLN A 129 -3.64 10.77 -13.67
C GLN A 129 -3.86 9.53 -12.80
N GLY A 130 -2.80 8.83 -12.41
CA GLY A 130 -2.90 7.66 -11.53
C GLY A 130 -3.51 7.98 -10.16
N LEU A 131 -3.28 9.19 -9.64
CA LEU A 131 -3.90 9.65 -8.40
C LEU A 131 -5.41 9.88 -8.57
N ARG A 132 -5.85 10.45 -9.72
CA ARG A 132 -7.28 10.58 -10.05
C ARG A 132 -7.96 9.22 -10.15
N GLU A 133 -7.38 8.31 -10.91
CA GLU A 133 -7.89 6.94 -11.08
C GLU A 133 -8.03 6.19 -9.76
N TRP A 134 -7.04 6.35 -8.87
CA TRP A 134 -7.12 5.78 -7.53
C TRP A 134 -8.29 6.35 -6.72
N ASN A 135 -8.48 7.67 -6.74
CA ASN A 135 -9.58 8.32 -6.01
C ASN A 135 -10.95 7.90 -6.54
N GLU A 136 -11.09 7.78 -7.87
CA GLU A 136 -12.31 7.28 -8.51
C GLU A 136 -12.60 5.82 -8.12
N ALA A 137 -11.58 4.96 -8.20
CA ALA A 137 -11.69 3.55 -7.81
C ALA A 137 -12.08 3.39 -6.33
N LYS A 138 -11.48 4.19 -5.45
CA LYS A 138 -11.79 4.19 -4.03
C LYS A 138 -13.26 4.52 -3.77
N VAL A 139 -13.77 5.60 -4.37
CA VAL A 139 -15.17 6.00 -4.22
C VAL A 139 -16.11 4.92 -4.77
N MET A 140 -15.75 4.29 -5.88
CA MET A 140 -16.56 3.23 -6.48
C MET A 140 -16.60 1.98 -5.59
N ILE A 141 -15.45 1.58 -5.04
CA ILE A 141 -15.36 0.44 -4.12
C ILE A 141 -16.14 0.73 -2.84
N ASP A 142 -16.01 1.93 -2.27
CA ASP A 142 -16.75 2.32 -1.06
C ASP A 142 -18.26 2.18 -1.28
N LYS A 143 -18.78 2.68 -2.43
CA LYS A 143 -20.21 2.54 -2.79
C LYS A 143 -20.66 1.09 -2.98
N LEU A 144 -19.81 0.24 -3.56
CA LEU A 144 -20.13 -1.17 -3.78
C LEU A 144 -20.10 -2.00 -2.50
N LEU A 145 -19.39 -1.54 -1.47
CA LEU A 145 -19.26 -2.21 -0.19
C LEU A 145 -20.20 -1.63 0.88
N GLU A 146 -20.82 -0.47 0.63
CA GLU A 146 -21.88 0.07 1.47
C GLU A 146 -23.09 -0.89 1.38
N LEU A 147 -23.34 -1.62 2.47
CA LEU A 147 -24.58 -2.35 2.62
C LEU A 147 -25.69 -1.31 2.83
N ASP A 148 -26.70 -1.32 1.96
CA ASP A 148 -27.92 -0.55 2.17
C ASP A 148 -28.45 -0.90 3.56
N GLN A 149 -28.32 -0.01 4.50
CA GLN A 149 -28.98 -0.09 5.80
C GLN A 149 -30.47 0.22 5.61
N CYS A 150 -31.11 -0.51 4.69
CA CYS A 150 -32.55 -0.50 4.53
C CYS A 150 -33.17 -1.40 5.57
N GLY A 151 -33.65 -0.83 6.64
CA GLY A 151 -34.67 -1.50 7.45
C GLY A 151 -34.43 -1.59 8.93
N GLU A 152 -34.43 -0.46 9.63
CA GLU A 152 -34.92 -0.41 11.00
C GLU A 152 -35.62 0.92 11.24
N ASN A 153 -36.82 1.07 10.63
CA ASN A 153 -37.83 1.97 11.08
C ASN A 153 -39.18 1.29 10.80
N SER A 154 -39.64 0.47 11.75
CA SER A 154 -41.03 0.10 11.95
C SER A 154 -41.26 -0.06 13.42
#